data_13fce65b4e427ca60e441bb2f4853f67
#
_entry.id   13fce65b4e427ca60e441bb2f4853f67
#
_cell.length_a   1.000
_cell.length_b   1.000
_cell.length_c   1.000
_cell.angle_alpha   90.00
_cell.angle_beta   90.00
_cell.angle_gamma   90.00
#
_symmetry.space_group_name_H-M   'P 1'
#
loop_
_entity.id
_entity.type
_entity.pdbx_description
1 polymer ?
#
loop_
_entity_poly.entity_id
_entity_poly.type
_entity_poly.pdbx_seq_one_letter_code
_entity_poly.pdbx_strand_id
1 'polypeptide(L)'
;AAVALLTLAQFGEGLLAVLLVIVCLVLLLLRWLAFHWRVRLRVAGPCILLAAAVSIGLGNALSQDVVHIDLVGSANAPAVVVTQNDTAMVLFRGGASAQNAVENQLARRGVQTVELVADLRINPKTACTLEAERTLPAAEMAVNTAQKLRCTPALVEMLRTRNGCLVRLTVGNRQFAVVNGTVELAKQVTVQWLLASPAKPDAVQYKNVLALRSYDWMDNRKELAASISLRRHGGLKTE
;
A
#
# COMPACT_ATOMS: atom_id res chain seq x y z
N ALA A 1 -22.66 -17.39 0.18
CA ALA A 1 -23.22 -16.24 -0.54
C ALA A 1 -22.70 -14.91 -0.01
N ALA A 2 -22.75 -14.63 1.31
CA ALA A 2 -22.28 -13.36 1.89
C ALA A 2 -20.78 -13.10 1.72
N VAL A 3 -19.94 -14.12 1.82
CA VAL A 3 -18.48 -14.01 1.63
C VAL A 3 -18.13 -13.70 0.17
N ALA A 4 -18.86 -14.28 -0.79
CA ALA A 4 -18.67 -14.00 -2.21
C ALA A 4 -19.09 -12.56 -2.57
N LEU A 5 -20.12 -12.01 -1.92
CA LEU A 5 -20.54 -10.61 -2.08
C LEU A 5 -19.53 -9.63 -1.49
N LEU A 6 -18.91 -9.95 -0.35
CA LEU A 6 -17.88 -9.12 0.28
C LEU A 6 -16.58 -9.09 -0.55
N THR A 7 -16.18 -10.21 -1.14
CA THR A 7 -15.03 -10.25 -2.06
C THR A 7 -15.31 -9.48 -3.35
N LEU A 8 -16.54 -9.52 -3.86
CA LEU A 8 -16.95 -8.74 -5.05
C LEU A 8 -16.94 -7.23 -4.81
N ALA A 9 -17.24 -6.76 -3.60
CA ALA A 9 -17.20 -5.34 -3.27
C ALA A 9 -15.77 -4.76 -3.22
N GLN A 10 -14.76 -5.60 -3.04
CA GLN A 10 -13.34 -5.20 -3.06
C GLN A 10 -12.75 -5.13 -4.48
N PHE A 11 -13.41 -5.76 -5.45
CA PHE A 11 -12.97 -5.74 -6.85
C PHE A 11 -13.72 -4.63 -7.60
N GLY A 12 -13.00 -3.64 -8.12
CA GLY A 12 -13.58 -2.48 -8.80
C GLY A 12 -14.58 -2.82 -9.92
N GLU A 13 -15.37 -1.83 -10.30
CA GLU A 13 -16.52 -1.90 -11.24
C GLU A 13 -16.31 -2.74 -12.52
N GLY A 14 -15.06 -2.80 -13.03
CA GLY A 14 -14.74 -3.58 -14.22
C GLY A 14 -14.87 -5.10 -14.05
N LEU A 15 -14.58 -5.63 -12.87
CA LEU A 15 -14.68 -7.07 -12.60
C LEU A 15 -16.13 -7.51 -12.42
N LEU A 16 -16.95 -6.66 -11.80
CA LEU A 16 -18.40 -6.84 -11.67
C LEU A 16 -19.05 -6.93 -13.07
N ALA A 17 -18.65 -6.06 -14.00
CA ALA A 17 -19.15 -6.07 -15.37
C ALA A 17 -18.79 -7.37 -16.10
N VAL A 18 -17.53 -7.84 -15.99
CA VAL A 18 -17.08 -9.11 -16.60
C VAL A 18 -17.83 -10.29 -16.01
N LEU A 19 -18.02 -10.32 -14.70
CA LEU A 19 -18.76 -11.38 -14.01
C LEU A 19 -20.23 -11.40 -14.43
N LEU A 20 -20.85 -10.24 -14.58
CA LEU A 20 -22.23 -10.08 -15.04
C LEU A 20 -22.38 -10.55 -16.49
N VAL A 21 -21.43 -10.24 -17.37
CA VAL A 21 -21.42 -10.71 -18.76
C VAL A 21 -21.28 -12.23 -18.81
N ILE A 22 -20.38 -12.83 -18.02
CA ILE A 22 -20.20 -14.29 -17.96
C ILE A 22 -21.48 -14.97 -17.44
N VAL A 23 -22.09 -14.44 -16.38
CA VAL A 23 -23.35 -14.97 -15.84
C VAL A 23 -24.49 -14.86 -16.86
N CYS A 24 -24.61 -13.71 -17.55
CA CYS A 24 -25.60 -13.54 -18.62
C CYS A 24 -25.39 -14.49 -19.79
N LEU A 25 -24.14 -14.71 -20.22
CA LEU A 25 -23.80 -15.68 -21.26
C LEU A 25 -24.15 -17.11 -20.86
N VAL A 26 -23.84 -17.50 -19.62
CA VAL A 26 -24.21 -18.84 -19.09
C VAL A 26 -25.72 -18.99 -19.01
N LEU A 27 -26.45 -17.98 -18.56
CA LEU A 27 -27.92 -18.02 -18.51
C LEU A 27 -28.54 -18.06 -19.90
N LEU A 28 -28.01 -17.33 -20.89
CA LEU A 28 -28.45 -17.38 -22.28
C LEU A 28 -28.18 -18.76 -22.92
N LEU A 29 -26.99 -19.34 -22.68
CA LEU A 29 -26.64 -20.69 -23.10
C LEU A 29 -27.57 -21.75 -22.50
N LEU A 30 -27.87 -21.65 -21.20
CA LEU A 30 -28.80 -22.55 -20.52
C LEU A 30 -30.25 -22.42 -21.05
N ARG A 31 -30.65 -21.18 -21.46
CA ARG A 31 -31.95 -20.94 -22.08
C ARG A 31 -32.04 -21.44 -23.52
N TRP A 32 -30.94 -21.32 -24.26
CA TRP A 32 -30.88 -21.77 -25.66
C TRP A 32 -30.80 -23.27 -25.79
N LEU A 33 -30.11 -23.95 -24.87
CA LEU A 33 -30.14 -25.41 -24.77
C LEU A 33 -31.49 -25.83 -24.18
N ALA A 34 -32.38 -26.37 -24.98
CA ALA A 34 -33.71 -26.86 -24.58
C ALA A 34 -33.65 -28.16 -23.72
N PHE A 35 -32.81 -28.12 -22.67
CA PHE A 35 -32.57 -29.30 -21.82
C PHE A 35 -33.60 -29.43 -20.70
N HIS A 36 -33.89 -30.68 -20.32
CA HIS A 36 -34.69 -31.02 -19.16
C HIS A 36 -34.05 -30.46 -17.87
N TRP A 37 -34.87 -30.10 -16.88
CA TRP A 37 -34.48 -29.52 -15.60
C TRP A 37 -33.26 -30.18 -14.92
N ARG A 38 -33.21 -31.51 -14.91
CA ARG A 38 -32.12 -32.31 -14.29
C ARG A 38 -30.77 -32.10 -14.99
N VAL A 39 -30.77 -31.93 -16.30
CA VAL A 39 -29.56 -31.68 -17.08
C VAL A 39 -29.11 -30.23 -16.90
N ARG A 40 -30.04 -29.27 -16.80
CA ARG A 40 -29.75 -27.85 -16.51
C ARG A 40 -29.02 -27.70 -15.19
N LEU A 41 -29.46 -28.41 -14.12
CA LEU A 41 -28.78 -28.38 -12.82
C LEU A 41 -27.36 -28.99 -12.86
N ARG A 42 -27.17 -30.07 -13.61
CA ARG A 42 -25.86 -30.73 -13.75
C ARG A 42 -24.85 -29.87 -14.51
N VAL A 43 -25.30 -29.04 -15.44
CA VAL A 43 -24.44 -28.15 -16.23
C VAL A 43 -24.25 -26.80 -15.52
N ALA A 44 -25.29 -26.25 -14.89
CA ALA A 44 -25.23 -24.96 -14.22
C ALA A 44 -24.24 -24.96 -13.04
N GLY A 45 -24.18 -26.03 -12.26
CA GLY A 45 -23.24 -26.12 -11.13
C GLY A 45 -21.78 -25.99 -11.55
N PRO A 46 -21.25 -26.84 -12.44
CA PRO A 46 -19.88 -26.68 -12.96
C PRO A 46 -19.61 -25.35 -13.64
N CYS A 47 -20.57 -24.80 -14.40
CA CYS A 47 -20.39 -23.50 -15.05
C CYS A 47 -20.27 -22.34 -14.04
N ILE A 48 -21.05 -22.35 -12.95
CA ILE A 48 -20.97 -21.35 -11.88
C ILE A 48 -19.63 -21.48 -11.15
N LEU A 49 -19.18 -22.71 -10.84
CA LEU A 49 -17.87 -22.94 -10.21
C LEU A 49 -16.72 -22.48 -11.10
N LEU A 50 -16.78 -22.77 -12.39
CA LEU A 50 -15.76 -22.35 -13.36
C LEU A 50 -15.74 -20.82 -13.51
N ALA A 51 -16.90 -20.18 -13.59
CA ALA A 51 -17.00 -18.72 -13.63
C ALA A 51 -16.44 -18.08 -12.35
N ALA A 52 -16.72 -18.66 -11.18
CA ALA A 52 -16.17 -18.19 -9.91
C ALA A 52 -14.64 -18.38 -9.86
N ALA A 53 -14.12 -19.51 -10.29
CA ALA A 53 -12.68 -19.78 -10.33
C ALA A 53 -11.94 -18.84 -11.29
N VAL A 54 -12.51 -18.61 -12.49
CA VAL A 54 -11.95 -17.64 -13.47
C VAL A 54 -12.01 -16.22 -12.91
N SER A 55 -13.09 -15.83 -12.25
CA SER A 55 -13.23 -14.49 -11.66
C SER A 55 -12.22 -14.25 -10.53
N ILE A 56 -12.01 -15.26 -9.66
CA ILE A 56 -10.99 -15.19 -8.60
C ILE A 56 -9.59 -15.14 -9.21
N GLY A 57 -9.29 -15.98 -10.21
CA GLY A 57 -7.99 -15.99 -10.89
C GLY A 57 -7.69 -14.67 -11.60
N LEU A 58 -8.68 -14.11 -12.31
CA LEU A 58 -8.53 -12.82 -12.98
C LEU A 58 -8.40 -11.67 -11.98
N GLY A 59 -9.17 -11.70 -10.90
CA GLY A 59 -9.09 -10.74 -9.80
C GLY A 59 -7.70 -10.73 -9.18
N ASN A 60 -7.16 -11.89 -8.85
CA ASN A 60 -5.82 -12.02 -8.30
C ASN A 60 -4.76 -11.53 -9.31
N ALA A 61 -4.86 -11.90 -10.58
CA ALA A 61 -3.93 -11.46 -11.61
C ALA A 61 -3.94 -9.93 -11.81
N LEU A 62 -5.11 -9.30 -11.74
CA LEU A 62 -5.25 -7.84 -11.85
C LEU A 62 -4.81 -7.09 -10.60
N SER A 63 -4.91 -7.71 -9.41
CA SER A 63 -4.46 -7.11 -8.14
C SER A 63 -2.94 -7.23 -7.94
N GLN A 64 -2.27 -8.19 -8.58
CA GLN A 64 -0.83 -8.39 -8.47
C GLN A 64 0.01 -7.16 -8.88
N ASP A 65 -0.53 -6.30 -9.75
CA ASP A 65 0.15 -5.10 -10.22
C ASP A 65 -0.16 -3.83 -9.40
N VAL A 66 -0.93 -3.96 -8.31
CA VAL A 66 -1.32 -2.83 -7.48
C VAL A 66 -0.44 -2.76 -6.24
N VAL A 67 0.23 -1.63 -6.06
CA VAL A 67 0.96 -1.29 -4.84
C VAL A 67 0.12 -0.31 -4.03
N HIS A 68 -0.12 -0.62 -2.77
CA HIS A 68 -0.81 0.27 -1.84
C HIS A 68 0.21 0.93 -0.92
N ILE A 69 0.06 2.22 -0.70
CA ILE A 69 0.84 3.00 0.27
C ILE A 69 -0.16 3.59 1.27
N ASP A 70 -0.16 3.06 2.48
CA ASP A 70 -1.09 3.44 3.52
C ASP A 70 -0.36 4.25 4.61
N LEU A 71 -0.95 5.37 5.03
CA LEU A 71 -0.55 6.12 6.21
C LEU A 71 -1.35 5.61 7.41
N VAL A 72 -0.69 5.15 8.46
CA VAL A 72 -1.31 4.42 9.56
C VAL A 72 -0.89 4.98 10.91
N GLY A 73 -1.80 5.00 11.86
CA GLY A 73 -1.54 5.41 13.23
C GLY A 73 -1.77 6.89 13.49
N SER A 74 -0.96 7.50 14.36
CA SER A 74 -1.12 8.89 14.76
C SER A 74 -0.79 9.86 13.63
N ALA A 75 -1.62 10.88 13.42
CA ALA A 75 -1.37 11.94 12.46
C ALA A 75 -0.03 12.68 12.68
N ASN A 76 0.47 12.74 13.92
CA ASN A 76 1.74 13.41 14.22
C ASN A 76 2.97 12.61 13.78
N ALA A 77 2.86 11.28 13.75
CA ALA A 77 3.96 10.39 13.37
C ALA A 77 3.38 9.14 12.70
N PRO A 78 2.70 9.28 11.54
CA PRO A 78 2.10 8.14 10.86
C PRO A 78 3.19 7.20 10.36
N ALA A 79 3.02 5.91 10.60
CA ALA A 79 3.79 4.88 9.92
C ALA A 79 3.32 4.79 8.47
N VAL A 80 4.23 4.39 7.58
CA VAL A 80 3.91 4.15 6.18
C VAL A 80 4.01 2.66 5.90
N VAL A 81 2.92 2.07 5.47
CA VAL A 81 2.84 0.66 5.09
C VAL A 81 2.71 0.58 3.59
N VAL A 82 3.67 -0.05 2.94
CA VAL A 82 3.66 -0.28 1.49
C VAL A 82 3.41 -1.76 1.25
N THR A 83 2.32 -2.10 0.60
CA THR A 83 1.92 -3.49 0.37
C THR A 83 1.77 -3.79 -1.10
N GLN A 84 2.19 -4.99 -1.50
CA GLN A 84 1.92 -5.57 -2.81
C GLN A 84 1.66 -7.06 -2.61
N ASN A 85 0.49 -7.51 -3.02
CA ASN A 85 0.03 -8.89 -2.77
C ASN A 85 0.04 -9.23 -1.27
N ASP A 86 0.79 -10.25 -0.90
CA ASP A 86 0.97 -10.78 0.45
C ASP A 86 2.25 -10.27 1.14
N THR A 87 3.00 -9.39 0.48
CA THR A 87 4.24 -8.81 1.01
C THR A 87 4.07 -7.36 1.40
N ALA A 88 4.81 -6.95 2.42
CA ALA A 88 4.80 -5.56 2.88
C ALA A 88 6.19 -5.04 3.23
N MET A 89 6.27 -3.73 3.24
CA MET A 89 7.37 -2.95 3.80
C MET A 89 6.80 -1.87 4.71
N VAL A 90 7.41 -1.66 5.85
CA VAL A 90 6.97 -0.71 6.85
C VAL A 90 8.05 0.35 7.12
N LEU A 91 7.68 1.62 7.00
CA LEU A 91 8.47 2.73 7.50
C LEU A 91 7.90 3.19 8.84
N PHE A 92 8.58 2.87 9.91
CA PHE A 92 8.09 3.07 11.25
C PHE A 92 8.60 4.38 11.84
N ARG A 93 7.69 5.23 12.34
CA ARG A 93 8.02 6.54 12.95
C ARG A 93 7.44 6.71 14.35
N GLY A 94 6.45 5.91 14.70
CA GLY A 94 5.64 6.09 15.91
C GLY A 94 6.12 5.33 17.13
N GLY A 95 5.30 5.33 18.17
CA GLY A 95 5.45 4.51 19.38
C GLY A 95 4.61 3.24 19.33
N ALA A 96 4.34 2.63 20.49
CA ALA A 96 3.59 1.38 20.63
C ALA A 96 2.19 1.42 19.98
N SER A 97 1.48 2.56 20.08
CA SER A 97 0.15 2.70 19.46
C SER A 97 0.22 2.65 17.92
N ALA A 98 1.32 3.14 17.34
CA ALA A 98 1.53 3.04 15.89
C ALA A 98 1.84 1.61 15.47
N GLN A 99 2.49 0.83 16.30
CA GLN A 99 2.76 -0.58 16.04
C GLN A 99 1.47 -1.38 15.92
N ASN A 100 0.55 -1.28 16.89
CA ASN A 100 -0.74 -1.95 16.83
C ASN A 100 -1.55 -1.53 15.58
N ALA A 101 -1.46 -0.26 15.19
CA ALA A 101 -2.12 0.23 13.99
C ALA A 101 -1.51 -0.36 12.71
N VAL A 102 -0.19 -0.53 12.66
CA VAL A 102 0.51 -1.20 11.55
C VAL A 102 0.11 -2.67 11.48
N GLU A 103 0.15 -3.40 12.60
CA GLU A 103 -0.25 -4.81 12.65
C GLU A 103 -1.70 -5.02 12.17
N ASN A 104 -2.62 -4.16 12.61
CA ASN A 104 -4.01 -4.18 12.14
C ASN A 104 -4.12 -3.91 10.64
N GLN A 105 -3.30 -3.00 10.09
CA GLN A 105 -3.31 -2.70 8.66
C GLN A 105 -2.73 -3.84 7.83
N LEU A 106 -1.64 -4.45 8.28
CA LEU A 106 -1.05 -5.64 7.66
C LEU A 106 -2.07 -6.79 7.60
N ALA A 107 -2.77 -7.04 8.71
CA ALA A 107 -3.84 -8.04 8.77
C ALA A 107 -5.00 -7.73 7.82
N ARG A 108 -5.43 -6.45 7.74
CA ARG A 108 -6.48 -6.02 6.79
C ARG A 108 -6.09 -6.21 5.33
N ARG A 109 -4.81 -6.02 5.01
CA ARG A 109 -4.27 -6.21 3.65
C ARG A 109 -3.96 -7.68 3.34
N GLY A 110 -4.08 -8.58 4.31
CA GLY A 110 -3.77 -10.01 4.14
C GLY A 110 -2.28 -10.28 3.93
N VAL A 111 -1.43 -9.41 4.49
CA VAL A 111 0.03 -9.55 4.40
C VAL A 111 0.48 -10.78 5.18
N GLN A 112 1.30 -11.61 4.55
CA GLN A 112 1.90 -12.79 5.16
C GLN A 112 3.36 -12.56 5.53
N THR A 113 4.07 -11.75 4.74
CA THR A 113 5.50 -11.51 4.94
C THR A 113 5.81 -10.00 4.94
N VAL A 114 6.53 -9.55 5.96
CA VAL A 114 7.09 -8.21 6.00
C VAL A 114 8.58 -8.31 5.62
N GLU A 115 8.92 -7.86 4.40
CA GLU A 115 10.30 -7.95 3.91
C GLU A 115 11.24 -6.96 4.61
N LEU A 116 10.73 -5.77 4.95
CA LEU A 116 11.54 -4.71 5.56
C LEU A 116 10.74 -3.91 6.58
N VAL A 117 11.31 -3.72 7.76
CA VAL A 117 10.93 -2.67 8.69
C VAL A 117 12.06 -1.64 8.78
N ALA A 118 11.84 -0.45 8.26
CA ALA A 118 12.75 0.68 8.42
C ALA A 118 12.26 1.55 9.60
N ASP A 119 12.98 1.50 10.72
CA ASP A 119 12.69 2.33 11.88
C ASP A 119 13.38 3.69 11.74
N LEU A 120 12.60 4.73 11.48
CA LEU A 120 13.09 6.08 11.23
C LEU A 120 13.37 6.87 12.52
N ARG A 121 13.16 6.28 13.67
CA ARG A 121 13.40 6.95 14.96
C ARG A 121 14.90 6.95 15.28
N ILE A 122 15.43 8.13 15.62
CA ILE A 122 16.85 8.29 15.94
C ILE A 122 17.15 7.84 17.36
N ASN A 123 16.27 8.17 18.30
CA ASN A 123 16.38 7.84 19.72
C ASN A 123 15.09 7.14 20.21
N PRO A 124 14.84 5.88 19.82
CA PRO A 124 13.63 5.18 20.24
C PRO A 124 13.70 4.86 21.75
N LYS A 125 12.66 5.25 22.51
CA LYS A 125 12.50 4.87 23.92
C LYS A 125 12.10 3.40 24.07
N THR A 126 11.45 2.85 23.07
CA THR A 126 10.99 1.45 23.00
C THR A 126 11.42 0.82 21.70
N ALA A 127 11.85 -0.42 21.73
CA ALA A 127 12.18 -1.16 20.53
C ALA A 127 10.95 -1.30 19.60
N CYS A 128 11.19 -1.39 18.30
CA CYS A 128 10.18 -1.83 17.34
C CYS A 128 10.17 -3.37 17.40
N THR A 129 9.01 -3.96 17.69
CA THR A 129 8.85 -5.42 17.82
C THR A 129 8.13 -6.03 16.59
N LEU A 130 7.95 -5.24 15.51
CA LEU A 130 7.41 -5.77 14.26
C LEU A 130 8.36 -6.81 13.67
N GLU A 131 7.84 -8.01 13.45
CA GLU A 131 8.62 -9.07 12.81
C GLU A 131 8.80 -8.77 11.32
N ALA A 132 10.02 -8.89 10.84
CA ALA A 132 10.37 -8.69 9.44
C ALA A 132 11.61 -9.50 9.07
N GLU A 133 11.76 -9.84 7.78
CA GLU A 133 12.97 -10.52 7.28
C GLU A 133 14.22 -9.65 7.44
N ARG A 134 14.05 -8.33 7.31
CA ARG A 134 15.13 -7.35 7.46
C ARG A 134 14.66 -6.15 8.27
N THR A 135 15.53 -5.64 9.12
CA THR A 135 15.32 -4.40 9.86
C THR A 135 16.39 -3.39 9.50
N LEU A 136 15.99 -2.13 9.37
CA LEU A 136 16.88 -1.00 9.11
C LEU A 136 16.62 0.10 10.12
N PRO A 137 17.23 0.05 11.32
CA PRO A 137 17.05 1.08 12.33
C PRO A 137 17.93 2.30 12.06
N ALA A 138 17.33 3.49 11.94
CA ALA A 138 18.07 4.75 11.78
C ALA A 138 19.02 5.01 12.97
N ALA A 139 18.66 4.55 14.16
CA ALA A 139 19.47 4.71 15.37
C ALA A 139 20.86 4.09 15.22
N GLU A 140 21.00 2.98 14.50
CA GLU A 140 22.24 2.23 14.32
C GLU A 140 23.06 2.69 13.11
N MET A 141 22.47 3.47 12.21
CA MET A 141 23.20 4.00 11.06
C MET A 141 24.16 5.10 11.50
N ALA A 142 25.32 5.18 10.86
CA ALA A 142 26.24 6.32 11.06
C ALA A 142 25.61 7.63 10.54
N VAL A 143 25.94 8.73 11.18
CA VAL A 143 25.42 10.05 10.79
C VAL A 143 25.96 10.44 9.40
N ASN A 144 25.10 11.05 8.59
CA ASN A 144 25.37 11.42 7.20
C ASN A 144 25.69 10.25 6.27
N THR A 145 25.19 9.07 6.60
CA THR A 145 25.26 7.90 5.71
C THR A 145 23.93 7.62 5.06
N ALA A 146 24.01 7.09 3.84
CA ALA A 146 22.84 6.61 3.11
C ALA A 146 22.93 5.09 2.92
N GLN A 147 21.83 4.40 3.13
CA GLN A 147 21.68 3.00 2.80
C GLN A 147 20.60 2.83 1.74
N LYS A 148 20.86 1.94 0.80
CA LYS A 148 19.95 1.63 -0.29
C LYS A 148 19.62 0.15 -0.28
N LEU A 149 18.34 -0.15 -0.15
CA LEU A 149 17.82 -1.51 -0.13
C LEU A 149 16.75 -1.68 -1.20
N ARG A 150 16.85 -2.78 -1.91
CA ARG A 150 15.80 -3.19 -2.85
C ARG A 150 14.93 -4.22 -2.16
N CYS A 151 13.66 -3.91 -2.02
CA CYS A 151 12.63 -4.76 -1.44
C CYS A 151 11.42 -4.73 -2.37
N THR A 152 10.62 -5.77 -2.37
CA THR A 152 9.33 -5.76 -3.06
C THR A 152 8.32 -4.97 -2.18
N PRO A 153 7.61 -3.97 -2.70
CA PRO A 153 7.51 -3.53 -4.09
C PRO A 153 8.38 -2.32 -4.45
N ALA A 154 9.28 -1.88 -3.59
CA ALA A 154 9.94 -0.58 -3.73
C ALA A 154 11.46 -0.64 -3.56
N LEU A 155 12.12 0.37 -4.10
CA LEU A 155 13.48 0.70 -3.76
C LEU A 155 13.46 1.72 -2.62
N VAL A 156 14.13 1.41 -1.52
CA VAL A 156 14.25 2.25 -0.33
C VAL A 156 15.65 2.84 -0.27
N GLU A 157 15.75 4.15 -0.20
CA GLU A 157 16.98 4.86 0.09
C GLU A 157 16.77 5.63 1.38
N MET A 158 17.46 5.25 2.42
CA MET A 158 17.39 5.86 3.74
C MET A 158 18.66 6.63 4.03
N LEU A 159 18.52 7.91 4.30
CA LEU A 159 19.60 8.81 4.67
C LEU A 159 19.41 9.24 6.12
N ARG A 160 20.40 8.97 6.97
CA ARG A 160 20.44 9.48 8.33
C ARG A 160 21.22 10.78 8.39
N THR A 161 20.63 11.79 9.00
CA THR A 161 21.32 13.04 9.42
C THR A 161 21.47 13.07 10.94
N ARG A 162 22.10 14.11 11.47
CA ARG A 162 22.30 14.25 12.92
C ARG A 162 20.99 14.27 13.70
N ASN A 163 19.99 14.98 13.21
CA ASN A 163 18.73 15.26 13.92
C ASN A 163 17.49 14.66 13.22
N GLY A 164 17.68 13.90 12.16
CA GLY A 164 16.56 13.35 11.39
C GLY A 164 16.97 12.23 10.44
N CYS A 165 15.95 11.69 9.81
CA CYS A 165 16.07 10.65 8.79
C CYS A 165 15.17 10.99 7.62
N LEU A 166 15.69 10.88 6.40
CA LEU A 166 14.95 10.98 5.15
C LEU A 166 14.92 9.60 4.49
N VAL A 167 13.74 9.17 4.12
CA VAL A 167 13.58 7.98 3.28
C VAL A 167 12.99 8.39 1.95
N ARG A 168 13.63 7.97 0.87
CA ARG A 168 13.10 8.03 -0.48
C ARG A 168 12.65 6.65 -0.91
N LEU A 169 11.37 6.53 -1.24
CA LEU A 169 10.77 5.34 -1.81
C LEU A 169 10.62 5.52 -3.32
N THR A 170 11.05 4.55 -4.08
CA THR A 170 10.80 4.51 -5.52
C THR A 170 9.95 3.27 -5.83
N VAL A 171 8.73 3.52 -6.27
CA VAL A 171 7.75 2.50 -6.69
C VAL A 171 7.47 2.69 -8.17
N GLY A 172 7.97 1.77 -9.00
CA GLY A 172 7.94 1.94 -10.44
C GLY A 172 8.71 3.20 -10.88
N ASN A 173 8.01 4.15 -11.51
CA ASN A 173 8.55 5.44 -11.94
C ASN A 173 8.22 6.60 -10.97
N ARG A 174 7.63 6.32 -9.82
CA ARG A 174 7.18 7.32 -8.87
C ARG A 174 8.06 7.36 -7.63
N GLN A 175 8.32 8.58 -7.15
CA GLN A 175 9.16 8.83 -5.99
C GLN A 175 8.36 9.47 -4.88
N PHE A 176 8.49 8.90 -3.69
CA PHE A 176 7.89 9.35 -2.45
C PHE A 176 8.99 9.68 -1.45
N ALA A 177 8.78 10.70 -0.63
CA ALA A 177 9.66 11.00 0.49
C ALA A 177 8.92 10.91 1.81
N VAL A 178 9.61 10.39 2.80
CA VAL A 178 9.19 10.38 4.21
C VAL A 178 10.30 11.00 5.02
N VAL A 179 9.96 11.99 5.83
CA VAL A 179 10.92 12.67 6.71
C VAL A 179 10.52 12.46 8.17
N ASN A 180 11.48 12.11 8.99
CA ASN A 180 11.33 12.04 10.44
C ASN A 180 12.40 12.91 11.12
N GLY A 181 11.98 13.85 11.96
CA GLY A 181 12.88 14.83 12.57
C GLY A 181 13.34 15.93 11.61
N THR A 182 14.42 16.64 11.98
CA THR A 182 15.01 17.72 11.18
C THR A 182 16.10 17.14 10.28
N VAL A 183 15.95 17.34 8.98
CA VAL A 183 16.91 16.87 7.98
C VAL A 183 17.52 18.08 7.27
N GLU A 184 18.82 18.24 7.40
CA GLU A 184 19.59 19.28 6.73
C GLU A 184 20.42 18.64 5.62
N LEU A 185 20.26 19.11 4.39
CA LEU A 185 20.98 18.63 3.22
C LEU A 185 21.61 19.80 2.46
N ALA A 186 22.80 19.59 1.94
CA ALA A 186 23.47 20.55 1.07
C ALA A 186 22.69 20.82 -0.23
N LYS A 187 21.92 19.82 -0.70
CA LYS A 187 21.03 19.92 -1.86
C LYS A 187 19.70 19.27 -1.56
N GLN A 188 18.62 19.96 -1.88
CA GLN A 188 17.27 19.41 -1.71
C GLN A 188 17.04 18.19 -2.60
N VAL A 189 16.30 17.22 -2.08
CA VAL A 189 15.87 16.02 -2.81
C VAL A 189 14.53 16.31 -3.46
N THR A 190 14.45 16.12 -4.77
CA THR A 190 13.18 16.29 -5.52
C THR A 190 12.43 14.99 -5.58
N VAL A 191 11.13 15.01 -5.21
CA VAL A 191 10.22 13.86 -5.29
C VAL A 191 8.87 14.29 -5.87
N GLN A 192 8.07 13.32 -6.24
CA GLN A 192 6.71 13.59 -6.72
C GLN A 192 5.73 13.75 -5.55
N TRP A 193 5.90 12.95 -4.50
CA TRP A 193 5.01 12.90 -3.35
C TRP A 193 5.78 13.00 -2.04
N LEU A 194 5.32 13.88 -1.17
CA LEU A 194 5.72 13.93 0.22
C LEU A 194 4.65 13.27 1.09
N LEU A 195 5.07 12.29 1.89
CA LEU A 195 4.21 11.71 2.92
C LEU A 195 4.39 12.55 4.19
N ALA A 196 3.40 13.40 4.46
CA ALA A 196 3.53 14.53 5.36
C ALA A 196 3.77 14.15 6.82
N SER A 197 4.48 15.04 7.50
CA SER A 197 4.71 15.08 8.93
C SER A 197 4.39 16.49 9.46
N PRO A 198 4.26 16.68 10.80
CA PRO A 198 3.94 18.00 11.38
C PRO A 198 4.94 19.09 11.01
N ALA A 199 6.23 18.75 10.93
CA ALA A 199 7.27 19.69 10.56
C ALA A 199 7.39 19.82 9.03
N LYS A 200 7.51 21.06 8.52
CA LYS A 200 7.80 21.30 7.11
C LYS A 200 9.19 20.76 6.78
N PRO A 201 9.34 19.91 5.76
CA PRO A 201 10.62 19.36 5.39
C PRO A 201 11.34 20.30 4.39
N ASP A 202 12.26 21.13 4.87
CA ASP A 202 13.03 22.04 4.01
C ASP A 202 14.00 21.30 3.07
N ALA A 203 14.38 20.08 3.42
CA ALA A 203 15.28 19.24 2.63
C ALA A 203 14.65 18.61 1.38
N VAL A 204 13.33 18.74 1.18
CA VAL A 204 12.60 18.03 0.12
C VAL A 204 11.79 19.00 -0.73
N GLN A 205 11.99 18.94 -2.05
CA GLN A 205 11.09 19.56 -3.02
C GLN A 205 10.07 18.51 -3.50
N TYR A 206 8.79 18.85 -3.46
CA TYR A 206 7.70 17.94 -3.79
C TYR A 206 6.64 18.62 -4.67
N LYS A 207 5.91 17.80 -5.45
CA LYS A 207 4.77 18.27 -6.26
C LYS A 207 3.45 18.14 -5.50
N ASN A 208 3.28 17.03 -4.80
CA ASN A 208 2.05 16.66 -4.09
C ASN A 208 2.38 16.26 -2.65
N VAL A 209 1.39 16.40 -1.76
CA VAL A 209 1.50 16.00 -0.35
C VAL A 209 0.34 15.07 -0.03
N LEU A 210 0.66 13.94 0.58
CA LEU A 210 -0.32 13.04 1.19
C LEU A 210 -0.22 13.17 2.72
N ALA A 211 -1.34 13.41 3.38
CA ALA A 211 -1.37 13.59 4.82
C ALA A 211 -2.66 13.04 5.43
N LEU A 212 -2.57 12.53 6.66
CA LEU A 212 -3.75 12.12 7.46
C LEU A 212 -4.56 13.32 7.96
N ARG A 213 -3.93 14.49 8.08
CA ARG A 213 -4.59 15.73 8.47
C ARG A 213 -3.91 16.93 7.82
N SER A 214 -4.58 18.09 7.82
CA SER A 214 -3.97 19.34 7.40
C SER A 214 -2.98 19.84 8.46
N TYR A 215 -1.84 20.34 8.00
CA TYR A 215 -0.84 21.05 8.79
C TYR A 215 -0.73 22.49 8.30
N ASP A 216 -0.34 23.43 9.17
CA ASP A 216 -0.32 24.86 8.88
C ASP A 216 0.63 25.24 7.72
N TRP A 217 1.67 24.45 7.49
CA TRP A 217 2.64 24.66 6.41
C TRP A 217 2.18 24.14 5.04
N MET A 218 1.05 23.37 5.00
CA MET A 218 0.53 22.81 3.75
C MET A 218 -0.27 23.86 3.00
N ASP A 219 0.09 24.06 1.74
CA ASP A 219 -0.67 24.87 0.79
C ASP A 219 -1.89 24.12 0.20
N ASN A 220 -2.53 24.71 -0.80
CA ASN A 220 -3.73 24.15 -1.45
C ASN A 220 -3.48 22.87 -2.28
N ARG A 221 -2.24 22.35 -2.36
CA ARG A 221 -1.88 21.12 -3.11
C ARG A 221 -1.94 19.87 -2.25
N LYS A 222 -2.69 19.89 -1.18
CA LYS A 222 -2.81 18.79 -0.24
C LYS A 222 -3.86 17.78 -0.70
N GLU A 223 -3.53 16.51 -0.60
CA GLU A 223 -4.50 15.43 -0.60
C GLU A 223 -4.60 14.87 0.82
N LEU A 224 -5.78 15.01 1.41
CA LEU A 224 -6.09 14.41 2.71
C LEU A 224 -6.63 13.02 2.44
N ALA A 225 -5.74 12.04 2.49
CA ALA A 225 -6.10 10.65 2.28
C ALA A 225 -5.23 9.74 3.15
N ALA A 226 -5.76 8.59 3.50
CA ALA A 226 -5.04 7.59 4.27
C ALA A 226 -4.25 6.62 3.38
N SER A 227 -4.59 6.53 2.10
CA SER A 227 -4.06 5.52 1.20
C SER A 227 -3.87 6.02 -0.22
N ILE A 228 -2.83 5.53 -0.87
CA ILE A 228 -2.61 5.66 -2.31
C ILE A 228 -2.51 4.26 -2.91
N SER A 229 -3.26 4.02 -3.98
CA SER A 229 -3.16 2.83 -4.79
C SER A 229 -2.46 3.14 -6.12
N LEU A 230 -1.38 2.44 -6.41
CA LEU A 230 -0.56 2.62 -7.60
C LEU A 230 -0.68 1.37 -8.48
N ARG A 231 -1.06 1.53 -9.73
CA ARG A 231 -0.92 0.47 -10.74
C ARG A 231 0.43 0.60 -11.45
N ARG A 232 1.10 -0.51 -11.68
CA ARG A 232 2.43 -0.59 -12.32
C ARG A 232 2.48 0.13 -13.67
N HIS A 233 1.38 0.18 -14.41
CA HIS A 233 1.25 0.82 -15.73
C HIS A 233 0.55 2.18 -15.71
N GLY A 234 0.55 2.92 -14.60
CA GLY A 234 0.34 4.36 -14.63
C GLY A 234 -0.90 4.93 -13.97
N GLY A 235 -1.82 4.14 -13.43
CA GLY A 235 -2.95 4.65 -12.63
C GLY A 235 -2.53 5.01 -11.20
N LEU A 236 -2.94 6.17 -10.70
CA LEU A 236 -2.85 6.54 -9.29
C LEU A 236 -4.25 6.85 -8.80
N LYS A 237 -4.64 6.26 -7.68
CA LYS A 237 -5.90 6.55 -6.99
C LYS A 237 -5.59 6.83 -5.53
N THR A 238 -6.11 7.93 -4.99
CA THR A 238 -6.06 8.29 -3.57
C THR A 238 -7.38 7.89 -2.91
N GLU A 239 -7.29 7.31 -1.70
CA GLU A 239 -8.44 6.83 -0.92
C GLU A 239 -8.39 7.36 0.52
#